data_6e5ce26860f67e33bfdff4638714d091
#
_entry.id   6e5ce26860f67e33bfdff4638714d091
#
_cell.length_a   1.000
_cell.length_b   1.000
_cell.length_c   1.000
_cell.angle_alpha   90.00
_cell.angle_beta   90.00
_cell.angle_gamma   90.00
#
_symmetry.space_group_name_H-M   'P 1'
#
loop_
_entity.id
_entity.type
_entity.pdbx_description
1 polymer ?
#
loop_
_entity_poly.entity_id
_entity_poly.type
_entity_poly.pdbx_seq_one_letter_code
_entity_poly.pdbx_strand_id
1 'polypeptide(L)'
;FCLAQETHVIEPAELEIVYSVKEQPHWDTYIFRCGRNVSQYFSQPALQSDKMLANDDPALFIIANERIKALDTPEEYAKKYPVSTGRHDIIYRNFEEGVLKTYSRVFGSKYLIVEDITIPEWTMYEDSTITVLGMVCKKATTNFRGRYWEVWYTEEIPISQGPWKLCGLPGMILKANSPKFMLIEAISIKNKNLEPVTFYNYLNYKYAPIDRMEYLKKVHKPGIYPTGGNHRTIEIDDN
;
A
#
# COMPACT_ATOMS: atom_id res chain seq x y z
N PHE A 1 -8.55 21.24 -18.25
CA PHE A 1 -9.70 20.78 -17.45
C PHE A 1 -9.44 19.34 -17.03
N CYS A 2 -8.93 19.11 -15.81
CA CYS A 2 -8.82 17.77 -15.25
C CYS A 2 -10.22 17.40 -14.76
N LEU A 3 -10.93 16.56 -15.51
CA LEU A 3 -12.20 16.01 -15.06
C LEU A 3 -11.92 15.09 -13.87
N ALA A 4 -12.69 15.21 -12.80
CA ALA A 4 -12.65 14.23 -11.72
C ALA A 4 -13.03 12.87 -12.30
N GLN A 5 -12.16 11.87 -12.15
CA GLN A 5 -12.49 10.51 -12.54
C GLN A 5 -13.38 9.90 -11.46
N GLU A 6 -14.55 9.43 -11.84
CA GLU A 6 -15.45 8.71 -10.92
C GLU A 6 -14.92 7.31 -10.63
N THR A 7 -15.36 6.73 -9.51
CA THR A 7 -15.09 5.33 -9.17
C THR A 7 -15.64 4.41 -10.26
N HIS A 8 -14.78 3.58 -10.85
CA HIS A 8 -15.18 2.64 -11.91
C HIS A 8 -14.32 1.37 -11.91
N VAL A 9 -14.87 0.28 -12.41
CA VAL A 9 -14.15 -0.98 -12.61
C VAL A 9 -13.15 -0.82 -13.75
N ILE A 10 -11.92 -1.28 -13.54
CA ILE A 10 -10.84 -1.31 -14.55
C ILE A 10 -10.86 -2.65 -15.27
N GLU A 11 -10.74 -3.75 -14.52
CA GLU A 11 -10.76 -5.11 -15.05
C GLU A 11 -11.12 -6.14 -13.97
N PRO A 12 -11.50 -7.39 -14.33
CA PRO A 12 -11.65 -8.47 -13.35
C PRO A 12 -10.34 -8.75 -12.61
N ALA A 13 -10.44 -9.08 -11.32
CA ALA A 13 -9.28 -9.53 -10.55
C ALA A 13 -9.11 -11.05 -10.66
N GLU A 14 -7.85 -11.50 -10.69
CA GLU A 14 -7.45 -12.91 -10.71
C GLU A 14 -6.85 -13.35 -9.36
N LEU A 15 -6.30 -12.40 -8.60
CA LEU A 15 -5.69 -12.63 -7.30
C LEU A 15 -5.96 -11.47 -6.35
N GLU A 16 -6.25 -11.79 -5.09
CA GLU A 16 -6.29 -10.82 -3.99
C GLU A 16 -5.44 -11.32 -2.83
N ILE A 17 -4.58 -10.46 -2.30
CA ILE A 17 -3.78 -10.70 -1.11
C ILE A 17 -4.08 -9.61 -0.10
N VAL A 18 -4.40 -10.01 1.12
CA VAL A 18 -4.52 -9.11 2.26
C VAL A 18 -3.21 -9.12 3.03
N TYR A 19 -2.62 -7.96 3.19
CA TYR A 19 -1.40 -7.77 3.96
C TYR A 19 -1.71 -7.07 5.29
N SER A 20 -1.13 -7.59 6.37
CA SER A 20 -0.95 -6.84 7.62
C SER A 20 0.29 -5.96 7.48
N VAL A 21 0.15 -4.68 7.76
CA VAL A 21 1.24 -3.69 7.71
C VAL A 21 1.44 -3.13 9.10
N LYS A 22 2.62 -3.40 9.67
CA LYS A 22 3.01 -2.90 10.98
C LYS A 22 4.06 -1.80 10.84
N GLU A 23 3.70 -0.60 11.25
CA GLU A 23 4.58 0.55 11.39
C GLU A 23 4.37 1.11 12.80
N GLN A 24 5.26 0.74 13.73
CA GLN A 24 5.05 1.02 15.16
C GLN A 24 4.78 2.50 15.46
N PRO A 25 3.75 2.83 16.24
CA PRO A 25 2.86 1.92 16.98
C PRO A 25 1.62 1.43 16.18
N HIS A 26 1.53 1.75 14.90
CA HIS A 26 0.35 1.57 14.07
C HIS A 26 0.31 0.21 13.37
N TRP A 27 -0.91 -0.33 13.23
CA TRP A 27 -1.23 -1.47 12.40
C TRP A 27 -2.25 -1.08 11.36
N ASP A 28 -2.09 -1.56 10.15
CA ASP A 28 -3.02 -1.32 9.05
C ASP A 28 -3.21 -2.61 8.24
N THR A 29 -4.28 -2.68 7.48
CA THR A 29 -4.59 -3.77 6.57
C THR A 29 -4.63 -3.23 5.16
N TYR A 30 -3.77 -3.77 4.30
CA TYR A 30 -3.71 -3.38 2.90
C TYR A 30 -4.19 -4.50 2.00
N ILE A 31 -4.89 -4.14 0.95
CA ILE A 31 -5.30 -5.05 -0.11
C ILE A 31 -4.39 -4.84 -1.31
N PHE A 32 -3.78 -5.93 -1.76
CA PHE A 32 -3.21 -6.06 -3.10
C PHE A 32 -4.20 -6.84 -3.95
N ARG A 33 -4.56 -6.31 -5.11
CA ARG A 33 -5.44 -6.98 -6.06
C ARG A 33 -4.83 -6.89 -7.43
N CYS A 34 -4.77 -8.02 -8.13
CA CYS A 34 -4.15 -8.15 -9.43
C CYS A 34 -5.15 -8.71 -10.42
N GLY A 35 -5.36 -8.01 -11.51
CA GLY A 35 -5.99 -8.52 -12.74
C GLY A 35 -4.91 -8.94 -13.75
N ARG A 36 -5.29 -9.01 -15.01
CA ARG A 36 -4.38 -9.41 -16.10
C ARG A 36 -3.31 -8.38 -16.38
N ASN A 37 -3.69 -7.10 -16.46
CA ASN A 37 -2.81 -6.01 -16.88
C ASN A 37 -2.52 -5.02 -15.75
N VAL A 38 -3.44 -4.90 -14.78
CA VAL A 38 -3.36 -3.90 -13.74
C VAL A 38 -3.38 -4.54 -12.36
N SER A 39 -2.50 -4.09 -11.47
CA SER A 39 -2.64 -4.35 -10.05
C SER A 39 -2.91 -3.07 -9.27
N GLN A 40 -3.52 -3.22 -8.10
CA GLN A 40 -3.77 -2.13 -7.16
C GLN A 40 -3.32 -2.51 -5.75
N TYR A 41 -2.86 -1.50 -4.98
CA TYR A 41 -2.48 -1.66 -3.58
C TYR A 41 -2.98 -0.46 -2.78
N PHE A 42 -3.73 -0.70 -1.71
CA PHE A 42 -4.38 0.36 -0.94
C PHE A 42 -4.70 -0.06 0.50
N SER A 43 -4.78 0.92 1.41
CA SER A 43 -5.26 0.70 2.78
C SER A 43 -6.77 0.42 2.77
N GLN A 44 -7.17 -0.74 3.30
CA GLN A 44 -8.57 -1.12 3.42
C GLN A 44 -9.35 -0.19 4.37
N PRO A 45 -8.84 0.16 5.57
CA PRO A 45 -9.54 1.08 6.46
C PRO A 45 -9.66 2.50 5.89
N ALA A 46 -8.65 2.97 5.15
CA ALA A 46 -8.71 4.29 4.52
C ALA A 46 -9.79 4.33 3.44
N LEU A 47 -9.84 3.32 2.56
CA LEU A 47 -10.85 3.23 1.52
C LEU A 47 -12.27 3.08 2.09
N GLN A 48 -12.44 2.27 3.15
CA GLN A 48 -13.71 2.13 3.84
C GLN A 48 -14.18 3.47 4.43
N SER A 49 -13.28 4.22 5.04
CA SER A 49 -13.60 5.56 5.58
C SER A 49 -14.06 6.53 4.48
N ASP A 50 -13.42 6.51 3.31
CA ASP A 50 -13.83 7.34 2.18
C ASP A 50 -15.23 6.95 1.66
N LYS A 51 -15.52 5.66 1.58
CA LYS A 51 -16.83 5.15 1.17
C LYS A 51 -17.93 5.54 2.16
N MET A 52 -17.65 5.44 3.45
CA MET A 52 -18.59 5.84 4.50
C MET A 52 -18.82 7.34 4.49
N LEU A 53 -17.78 8.14 4.35
CA LEU A 53 -17.88 9.59 4.26
C LEU A 53 -18.68 10.03 3.03
N ALA A 54 -18.50 9.38 1.90
CA ALA A 54 -19.23 9.67 0.66
C ALA A 54 -20.75 9.35 0.76
N ASN A 55 -21.12 8.47 1.70
CA ASN A 55 -22.51 8.06 1.92
C ASN A 55 -23.13 8.67 3.20
N ASP A 56 -22.46 9.62 3.85
CA ASP A 56 -22.87 10.23 5.12
C ASP A 56 -23.19 9.18 6.21
N ASP A 57 -22.41 8.06 6.24
CA ASP A 57 -22.65 6.94 7.14
C ASP A 57 -22.29 7.32 8.60
N PRO A 58 -23.27 7.35 9.52
CA PRO A 58 -23.02 7.74 10.91
C PRO A 58 -22.08 6.78 11.66
N ALA A 59 -21.92 5.54 11.21
CA ALA A 59 -20.97 4.60 11.80
C ALA A 59 -19.51 5.05 11.67
N LEU A 60 -19.21 5.98 10.77
CA LEU A 60 -17.88 6.57 10.62
C LEU A 60 -17.37 7.19 11.94
N PHE A 61 -18.23 7.92 12.65
CA PHE A 61 -17.88 8.55 13.94
C PHE A 61 -17.62 7.51 15.04
N ILE A 62 -18.39 6.42 15.06
CA ILE A 62 -18.21 5.31 16.01
C ILE A 62 -16.85 4.65 15.77
N ILE A 63 -16.54 4.31 14.52
CA ILE A 63 -15.28 3.69 14.12
C ILE A 63 -14.11 4.62 14.42
N ALA A 64 -14.23 5.92 14.14
CA ALA A 64 -13.19 6.90 14.43
C ALA A 64 -12.89 6.98 15.94
N ASN A 65 -13.92 7.01 16.79
CA ASN A 65 -13.75 7.02 18.24
C ASN A 65 -13.10 5.73 18.77
N GLU A 66 -13.52 4.56 18.26
CA GLU A 66 -12.91 3.28 18.65
C GLU A 66 -11.43 3.20 18.20
N ARG A 67 -11.10 3.75 17.03
CA ARG A 67 -9.71 3.86 16.56
C ARG A 67 -8.86 4.77 17.46
N ILE A 68 -9.41 5.92 17.92
CA ILE A 68 -8.70 6.81 18.85
C ILE A 68 -8.42 6.09 20.17
N LYS A 69 -9.40 5.36 20.71
CA LYS A 69 -9.21 4.54 21.92
C LYS A 69 -8.15 3.45 21.72
N ALA A 70 -8.05 2.90 20.50
CA ALA A 70 -7.08 1.86 20.19
C ALA A 70 -5.62 2.34 20.19
N LEU A 71 -5.36 3.65 20.10
CA LEU A 71 -3.99 4.20 20.13
C LEU A 71 -3.30 3.97 21.48
N ASP A 72 -4.08 3.91 22.57
CA ASP A 72 -3.57 3.76 23.94
C ASP A 72 -3.78 2.33 24.49
N THR A 73 -4.14 1.36 23.65
CA THR A 73 -4.51 0.02 24.09
C THR A 73 -3.56 -1.07 23.55
N PRO A 74 -3.57 -2.29 24.18
CA PRO A 74 -2.74 -3.40 23.75
C PRO A 74 -2.95 -3.80 22.28
N GLU A 75 -1.93 -4.43 21.70
CA GLU A 75 -1.83 -4.85 20.30
C GLU A 75 -3.06 -5.59 19.75
N GLU A 76 -3.75 -6.39 20.59
CA GLU A 76 -4.96 -7.12 20.19
C GLU A 76 -6.14 -6.21 19.85
N TYR A 77 -6.28 -5.09 20.56
CA TYR A 77 -7.34 -4.12 20.27
C TYR A 77 -7.03 -3.33 19.00
N ALA A 78 -5.78 -3.00 18.78
CA ALA A 78 -5.31 -2.36 17.55
C ALA A 78 -5.54 -3.26 16.31
N LYS A 79 -5.43 -4.59 16.44
CA LYS A 79 -5.78 -5.56 15.38
C LYS A 79 -7.28 -5.58 15.07
N LYS A 80 -8.13 -5.44 16.08
CA LYS A 80 -9.59 -5.41 15.91
C LYS A 80 -10.07 -4.12 15.25
N TYR A 81 -9.43 -3.00 15.58
CA TYR A 81 -9.74 -1.67 15.04
C TYR A 81 -8.46 -1.07 14.43
N PRO A 82 -8.02 -1.56 13.27
CA PRO A 82 -6.79 -1.08 12.66
C PRO A 82 -6.87 0.42 12.42
N VAL A 83 -5.99 1.13 13.09
CA VAL A 83 -5.82 2.56 12.86
C VAL A 83 -5.03 2.68 11.57
N SER A 84 -5.63 3.26 10.56
CA SER A 84 -4.91 3.60 9.34
C SER A 84 -3.60 4.29 9.70
N THR A 85 -2.49 3.89 9.08
CA THR A 85 -1.20 4.56 9.20
C THR A 85 -1.26 6.04 8.79
N GLY A 86 -2.47 6.53 8.44
CA GLY A 86 -2.70 7.88 7.91
C GLY A 86 -2.32 8.01 6.44
N ARG A 87 -1.83 6.92 5.83
CA ARG A 87 -1.53 6.89 4.41
C ARG A 87 -2.79 6.55 3.63
N HIS A 88 -3.15 7.45 2.74
CA HIS A 88 -4.28 7.30 1.84
C HIS A 88 -3.81 7.10 0.39
N ASP A 89 -2.64 6.49 0.23
CA ASP A 89 -2.11 6.23 -1.10
C ASP A 89 -2.83 5.03 -1.72
N ILE A 90 -3.29 5.20 -2.95
CA ILE A 90 -3.76 4.11 -3.79
C ILE A 90 -2.79 3.99 -4.95
N ILE A 91 -2.16 2.84 -5.08
CA ILE A 91 -1.16 2.57 -6.10
C ILE A 91 -1.78 1.67 -7.16
N TYR A 92 -1.70 2.07 -8.41
CA TYR A 92 -2.04 1.25 -9.58
C TYR A 92 -0.78 1.03 -10.40
N ARG A 93 -0.57 -0.21 -10.81
CA ARG A 93 0.55 -0.62 -11.66
C ARG A 93 -0.02 -1.24 -12.91
N ASN A 94 0.21 -0.61 -14.06
CA ASN A 94 -0.14 -1.13 -15.37
C ASN A 94 1.11 -1.70 -16.03
N PHE A 95 1.15 -3.02 -16.20
CA PHE A 95 2.32 -3.73 -16.73
C PHE A 95 2.44 -3.59 -18.24
N GLU A 96 1.33 -3.51 -18.94
CA GLU A 96 1.34 -3.35 -20.40
C GLU A 96 1.89 -1.98 -20.80
N GLU A 97 1.51 -0.93 -20.06
CA GLU A 97 2.02 0.43 -20.26
C GLU A 97 3.39 0.69 -19.62
N GLY A 98 3.84 -0.17 -18.71
CA GLY A 98 5.06 0.04 -17.93
C GLY A 98 4.93 1.16 -16.89
N VAL A 99 3.72 1.55 -16.50
CA VAL A 99 3.43 2.76 -15.71
C VAL A 99 2.90 2.42 -14.34
N LEU A 100 3.38 3.17 -13.33
CA LEU A 100 2.90 3.18 -11.96
C LEU A 100 2.25 4.54 -11.66
N LYS A 101 1.01 4.52 -11.17
CA LYS A 101 0.26 5.70 -10.75
C LYS A 101 0.00 5.63 -9.25
N THR A 102 0.43 6.64 -8.52
CA THR A 102 0.14 6.79 -7.09
C THR A 102 -0.80 7.98 -6.88
N TYR A 103 -1.99 7.70 -6.37
CA TYR A 103 -2.95 8.71 -5.93
C TYR A 103 -2.75 8.93 -4.44
N SER A 104 -2.21 10.09 -4.07
CA SER A 104 -1.82 10.40 -2.70
C SER A 104 -2.59 11.60 -2.16
N ARG A 105 -2.80 11.59 -0.84
CA ARG A 105 -3.44 12.69 -0.11
C ARG A 105 -2.57 13.12 1.06
N VAL A 106 -2.16 14.39 1.03
CA VAL A 106 -1.31 14.99 2.06
C VAL A 106 -1.87 16.36 2.42
N PHE A 107 -2.23 16.56 3.70
CA PHE A 107 -2.72 17.85 4.24
C PHE A 107 -3.82 18.54 3.42
N GLY A 108 -4.85 17.79 3.03
CA GLY A 108 -5.92 18.34 2.21
C GLY A 108 -5.59 18.46 0.73
N SER A 109 -4.34 18.43 0.34
CA SER A 109 -3.90 18.36 -1.07
C SER A 109 -3.97 16.93 -1.61
N LYS A 110 -4.28 16.80 -2.90
CA LYS A 110 -4.42 15.53 -3.61
C LYS A 110 -3.48 15.55 -4.80
N TYR A 111 -2.62 14.54 -4.90
CA TYR A 111 -1.58 14.44 -5.91
C TYR A 111 -1.67 13.15 -6.69
N LEU A 112 -1.43 13.24 -7.98
CA LEU A 112 -1.20 12.10 -8.87
C LEU A 112 0.27 12.09 -9.26
N ILE A 113 0.99 11.05 -8.81
CA ILE A 113 2.37 10.77 -9.22
C ILE A 113 2.30 9.69 -10.29
N VAL A 114 2.87 9.97 -11.46
CA VAL A 114 3.02 9.03 -12.58
C VAL A 114 4.49 8.78 -12.78
N GLU A 115 4.90 7.52 -12.74
CA GLU A 115 6.29 7.11 -12.89
C GLU A 115 6.39 5.78 -13.66
N ASP A 116 7.55 5.52 -14.27
CA ASP A 116 7.83 4.22 -14.85
C ASP A 116 7.94 3.15 -13.76
N ILE A 117 7.52 1.92 -14.06
CA ILE A 117 7.73 0.80 -13.16
C ILE A 117 9.23 0.55 -13.03
N THR A 118 9.77 0.81 -11.86
CA THR A 118 11.17 0.53 -11.53
C THR A 118 11.27 -0.83 -10.86
N ILE A 119 12.06 -1.73 -11.45
CA ILE A 119 12.35 -3.04 -10.87
C ILE A 119 13.55 -2.88 -9.94
N PRO A 120 13.42 -3.23 -8.63
CA PRO A 120 14.56 -3.22 -7.71
C PRO A 120 15.65 -4.19 -8.13
N GLU A 121 16.91 -3.85 -7.87
CA GLU A 121 18.03 -4.78 -8.00
C GLU A 121 18.04 -5.74 -6.82
N TRP A 122 17.72 -7.02 -7.06
CA TRP A 122 17.59 -8.03 -6.03
C TRP A 122 18.84 -8.87 -5.83
N THR A 123 19.23 -9.06 -4.58
CA THR A 123 20.14 -10.14 -4.17
C THR A 123 19.30 -11.28 -3.63
N MET A 124 19.29 -12.43 -4.31
CA MET A 124 18.51 -13.61 -3.95
C MET A 124 19.33 -14.62 -3.14
N TYR A 125 18.67 -15.31 -2.18
CA TYR A 125 19.28 -16.27 -1.28
C TYR A 125 18.51 -17.60 -1.37
N GLU A 126 19.02 -18.53 -2.18
CA GLU A 126 18.34 -19.80 -2.49
C GLU A 126 18.16 -20.71 -1.26
N ASP A 127 19.12 -20.70 -0.34
CA ASP A 127 19.13 -21.56 0.84
C ASP A 127 18.38 -20.96 2.04
N SER A 128 17.90 -19.72 1.94
CA SER A 128 17.18 -19.04 3.01
C SER A 128 15.68 -19.07 2.75
N THR A 129 14.97 -19.90 3.49
CA THR A 129 13.52 -20.08 3.29
C THR A 129 12.72 -19.91 4.57
N ILE A 130 11.48 -19.49 4.44
CA ILE A 130 10.45 -19.50 5.48
C ILE A 130 9.14 -20.01 4.89
N THR A 131 8.17 -20.32 5.74
CA THR A 131 6.81 -20.65 5.30
C THR A 131 5.87 -19.48 5.63
N VAL A 132 5.15 -18.98 4.62
CA VAL A 132 4.09 -17.96 4.77
C VAL A 132 2.81 -18.51 4.18
N LEU A 133 1.74 -18.56 4.97
CA LEU A 133 0.43 -19.11 4.56
C LEU A 133 0.51 -20.53 3.93
N GLY A 134 1.44 -21.36 4.42
CA GLY A 134 1.65 -22.72 3.94
C GLY A 134 2.53 -22.84 2.69
N MET A 135 2.96 -21.73 2.08
CA MET A 135 3.83 -21.71 0.91
C MET A 135 5.28 -21.50 1.30
N VAL A 136 6.21 -22.19 0.60
CA VAL A 136 7.64 -21.98 0.77
C VAL A 136 8.04 -20.66 0.08
N CYS A 137 8.70 -19.80 0.85
CA CYS A 137 9.17 -18.50 0.38
C CYS A 137 10.69 -18.42 0.51
N LYS A 138 11.35 -17.99 -0.57
CA LYS A 138 12.78 -17.71 -0.63
C LYS A 138 13.06 -16.26 -0.23
N LYS A 139 14.23 -16.02 0.32
CA LYS A 139 14.67 -14.68 0.73
C LYS A 139 15.29 -13.92 -0.44
N ALA A 140 14.99 -12.60 -0.51
CA ALA A 140 15.75 -11.64 -1.32
C ALA A 140 15.92 -10.31 -0.57
N THR A 141 16.95 -9.53 -0.95
CA THR A 141 17.20 -8.22 -0.36
C THR A 141 17.49 -7.19 -1.44
N THR A 142 17.21 -5.94 -1.13
CA THR A 142 17.51 -4.80 -2.02
C THR A 142 17.62 -3.50 -1.22
N ASN A 143 18.32 -2.51 -1.78
CA ASN A 143 18.13 -1.11 -1.44
C ASN A 143 17.22 -0.49 -2.49
N PHE A 144 16.04 -0.05 -2.08
CA PHE A 144 15.06 0.51 -3.00
C PHE A 144 14.34 1.71 -2.39
N ARG A 145 14.31 2.81 -3.13
CA ARG A 145 13.65 4.05 -2.70
C ARG A 145 14.15 4.55 -1.33
N GLY A 146 15.48 4.55 -1.16
CA GLY A 146 16.17 5.02 0.05
C GLY A 146 16.07 4.09 1.27
N ARG A 147 15.54 2.88 1.11
CA ARG A 147 15.41 1.92 2.19
C ARG A 147 15.96 0.57 1.86
N TYR A 148 16.54 -0.08 2.87
CA TYR A 148 16.87 -1.51 2.81
C TYR A 148 15.60 -2.33 3.02
N TRP A 149 15.41 -3.32 2.15
CA TRP A 149 14.32 -4.28 2.19
C TRP A 149 14.85 -5.71 2.26
N GLU A 150 14.28 -6.48 3.15
CA GLU A 150 14.39 -7.92 3.22
C GLU A 150 13.02 -8.51 2.93
N VAL A 151 12.92 -9.35 1.90
CA VAL A 151 11.63 -9.89 1.45
C VAL A 151 11.68 -11.40 1.33
N TRP A 152 10.50 -12.01 1.40
CA TRP A 152 10.27 -13.42 1.12
C TRP A 152 9.20 -13.55 0.04
N TYR A 153 9.55 -14.24 -1.03
CA TYR A 153 8.69 -14.43 -2.20
C TYR A 153 8.50 -15.92 -2.49
N THR A 154 7.37 -16.28 -3.08
CA THR A 154 7.04 -17.66 -3.46
C THR A 154 6.85 -17.80 -4.97
N GLU A 155 7.49 -18.82 -5.56
CA GLU A 155 7.30 -19.17 -6.96
C GLU A 155 6.02 -20.01 -7.20
N GLU A 156 5.35 -20.46 -6.13
CA GLU A 156 4.03 -21.10 -6.21
C GLU A 156 2.96 -20.16 -6.77
N ILE A 157 3.16 -18.84 -6.65
CA ILE A 157 2.39 -17.80 -7.31
C ILE A 157 3.32 -17.07 -8.28
N PRO A 158 3.36 -17.47 -9.58
CA PRO A 158 4.34 -16.98 -10.55
C PRO A 158 3.95 -15.57 -11.08
N ILE A 159 3.67 -14.67 -10.17
CA ILE A 159 3.35 -13.26 -10.44
C ILE A 159 4.44 -12.40 -9.83
N SER A 160 5.24 -11.74 -10.68
CA SER A 160 6.42 -10.95 -10.31
C SER A 160 6.06 -9.63 -9.63
N GLN A 161 5.27 -9.69 -8.56
CA GLN A 161 4.73 -8.53 -7.85
C GLN A 161 4.80 -8.69 -6.34
N GLY A 162 4.40 -7.62 -5.63
CA GLY A 162 4.35 -7.61 -4.18
C GLY A 162 3.64 -6.37 -3.64
N PRO A 163 3.67 -6.19 -2.32
CA PRO A 163 3.07 -5.05 -1.66
C PRO A 163 3.81 -3.76 -2.03
N TRP A 164 3.10 -2.65 -1.94
CA TRP A 164 3.60 -1.31 -2.24
C TRP A 164 4.18 -1.24 -3.66
N LYS A 165 5.41 -0.79 -3.86
CA LYS A 165 6.10 -0.69 -5.16
C LYS A 165 7.08 -1.83 -5.41
N LEU A 166 7.16 -2.83 -4.53
CA LEU A 166 8.08 -3.96 -4.66
C LEU A 166 7.60 -4.93 -5.76
N CYS A 167 8.51 -5.31 -6.66
CA CYS A 167 8.24 -6.23 -7.78
C CYS A 167 9.54 -6.77 -8.35
N GLY A 168 9.47 -7.63 -9.38
CA GLY A 168 10.63 -8.07 -10.16
C GLY A 168 11.29 -9.36 -9.71
N LEU A 169 10.81 -10.02 -8.64
CA LEU A 169 11.21 -11.37 -8.27
C LEU A 169 10.44 -12.42 -9.07
N PRO A 170 10.93 -13.66 -9.20
CA PRO A 170 10.28 -14.70 -10.00
C PRO A 170 9.02 -15.30 -9.32
N GLY A 171 8.32 -14.50 -8.52
CA GLY A 171 7.11 -14.87 -7.80
C GLY A 171 6.60 -13.77 -6.91
N MET A 172 5.49 -14.07 -6.20
CA MET A 172 4.79 -13.12 -5.37
C MET A 172 5.52 -12.88 -4.04
N ILE A 173 5.73 -11.63 -3.69
CA ILE A 173 6.30 -11.25 -2.39
C ILE A 173 5.19 -11.32 -1.33
N LEU A 174 5.32 -12.28 -0.40
CA LEU A 174 4.36 -12.47 0.68
C LEU A 174 4.75 -11.80 1.99
N LYS A 175 6.05 -11.48 2.15
CA LYS A 175 6.53 -10.75 3.33
C LYS A 175 7.62 -9.78 2.92
N ALA A 176 7.58 -8.56 3.47
CA ALA A 176 8.61 -7.54 3.27
C ALA A 176 8.88 -6.84 4.59
N ASN A 177 10.14 -6.69 4.92
CA ASN A 177 10.62 -6.05 6.15
C ASN A 177 11.64 -4.96 5.81
N SER A 178 11.35 -3.75 6.23
CA SER A 178 12.33 -2.66 6.29
C SER A 178 12.65 -2.43 7.77
N PRO A 179 13.82 -2.85 8.27
CA PRO A 179 14.14 -2.88 9.69
C PRO A 179 13.93 -1.53 10.38
N LYS A 180 13.36 -1.56 11.59
CA LYS A 180 13.03 -0.36 12.41
C LYS A 180 12.03 0.60 11.76
N PHE A 181 11.46 0.23 10.63
CA PHE A 181 10.49 1.07 9.94
C PHE A 181 9.16 0.35 9.74
N MET A 182 9.13 -0.75 8.97
CA MET A 182 7.87 -1.37 8.56
C MET A 182 8.03 -2.88 8.36
N LEU A 183 7.01 -3.64 8.77
CA LEU A 183 6.81 -5.03 8.43
C LEU A 183 5.49 -5.19 7.68
N ILE A 184 5.54 -5.80 6.51
CA ILE A 184 4.39 -6.15 5.67
C ILE A 184 4.36 -7.67 5.57
N GLU A 185 3.22 -8.30 5.89
CA GLU A 185 3.09 -9.76 5.84
C GLU A 185 1.72 -10.17 5.32
N ALA A 186 1.68 -11.06 4.34
CA ALA A 186 0.44 -11.62 3.82
C ALA A 186 -0.28 -12.42 4.89
N ILE A 187 -1.57 -12.12 5.09
CA ILE A 187 -2.44 -12.81 6.06
C ILE A 187 -3.60 -13.56 5.40
N SER A 188 -3.86 -13.31 4.12
CA SER A 188 -4.87 -14.02 3.35
C SER A 188 -4.57 -13.93 1.86
N ILE A 189 -4.85 -15.00 1.12
CA ILE A 189 -4.76 -15.07 -0.33
C ILE A 189 -6.05 -15.67 -0.86
N LYS A 190 -6.61 -15.06 -1.92
CA LYS A 190 -7.82 -15.52 -2.60
C LYS A 190 -7.66 -15.43 -4.12
N ASN A 191 -8.23 -16.40 -4.84
CA ASN A 191 -8.30 -16.43 -6.30
C ASN A 191 -9.71 -16.69 -6.85
N LYS A 192 -10.73 -16.63 -5.98
CA LYS A 192 -12.15 -16.80 -6.34
C LYS A 192 -13.00 -15.79 -5.59
N ASN A 193 -14.16 -15.44 -6.18
CA ASN A 193 -15.12 -14.50 -5.61
C ASN A 193 -14.44 -13.16 -5.23
N LEU A 194 -13.67 -12.63 -6.17
CA LEU A 194 -12.89 -11.42 -5.97
C LEU A 194 -13.69 -10.18 -6.41
N GLU A 195 -13.51 -9.11 -5.66
CA GLU A 195 -13.88 -7.78 -6.16
C GLU A 195 -12.95 -7.41 -7.32
N PRO A 196 -13.43 -6.72 -8.36
CA PRO A 196 -12.61 -6.33 -9.49
C PRO A 196 -11.52 -5.32 -9.10
N VAL A 197 -10.49 -5.21 -9.93
CA VAL A 197 -9.56 -4.07 -9.91
C VAL A 197 -10.37 -2.83 -10.24
N THR A 198 -10.41 -1.86 -9.33
CA THR A 198 -11.33 -0.72 -9.39
C THR A 198 -10.57 0.58 -9.15
N PHE A 199 -10.80 1.57 -9.99
CA PHE A 199 -10.38 2.93 -9.68
C PHE A 199 -11.33 3.50 -8.62
N TYR A 200 -10.78 3.81 -7.44
CA TYR A 200 -11.53 4.33 -6.31
C TYR A 200 -11.37 5.84 -6.17
N ASN A 201 -12.48 6.57 -6.25
CA ASN A 201 -12.55 8.00 -5.98
C ASN A 201 -13.94 8.40 -5.47
N TYR A 202 -14.36 7.81 -4.34
CA TYR A 202 -15.69 8.02 -3.76
C TYR A 202 -16.03 9.48 -3.46
N LEU A 203 -15.01 10.32 -3.18
CA LEU A 203 -15.16 11.72 -2.81
C LEU A 203 -14.92 12.68 -3.97
N ASN A 204 -14.87 12.18 -5.21
CA ASN A 204 -14.69 12.96 -6.44
C ASN A 204 -13.50 13.94 -6.36
N TYR A 205 -12.39 13.49 -5.76
CA TYR A 205 -11.20 14.31 -5.64
C TYR A 205 -10.59 14.64 -7.01
N LYS A 206 -10.11 15.88 -7.13
CA LYS A 206 -9.27 16.31 -8.25
C LYS A 206 -7.82 16.17 -7.83
N TYR A 207 -7.09 15.29 -8.49
CA TYR A 207 -5.68 15.04 -8.22
C TYR A 207 -4.82 15.92 -9.12
N ALA A 208 -3.95 16.74 -8.52
CA ALA A 208 -2.97 17.52 -9.26
C ALA A 208 -1.77 16.64 -9.65
N PRO A 209 -1.37 16.62 -10.93
CA PRO A 209 -0.15 15.90 -11.31
C PRO A 209 1.06 16.56 -10.65
N ILE A 210 2.00 15.72 -10.18
CA ILE A 210 3.24 16.15 -9.55
C ILE A 210 4.36 15.15 -9.88
N ASP A 211 5.57 15.66 -10.08
CA ASP A 211 6.78 14.82 -10.14
C ASP A 211 7.06 14.15 -8.80
N ARG A 212 7.60 12.91 -8.83
CA ARG A 212 7.90 12.14 -7.62
C ARG A 212 8.84 12.89 -6.67
N MET A 213 9.94 13.46 -7.17
CA MET A 213 10.92 14.14 -6.32
C MET A 213 10.36 15.45 -5.75
N GLU A 214 9.53 16.15 -6.52
CA GLU A 214 8.83 17.33 -6.04
C GLU A 214 7.82 16.97 -4.95
N TYR A 215 7.11 15.83 -5.11
CA TYR A 215 6.21 15.30 -4.09
C TYR A 215 6.96 14.97 -2.79
N LEU A 216 8.09 14.24 -2.87
CA LEU A 216 8.91 13.89 -1.70
C LEU A 216 9.43 15.13 -0.97
N LYS A 217 9.91 16.15 -1.69
CA LYS A 217 10.30 17.44 -1.08
C LYS A 217 9.14 18.11 -0.33
N LYS A 218 7.91 17.99 -0.83
CA LYS A 218 6.73 18.55 -0.14
C LYS A 218 6.41 17.79 1.14
N VAL A 219 6.39 16.45 1.09
CA VAL A 219 6.01 15.62 2.26
C VAL A 219 7.08 15.57 3.34
N HIS A 220 8.35 15.77 2.99
CA HIS A 220 9.46 15.80 3.95
C HIS A 220 9.76 17.20 4.51
N LYS A 221 9.04 18.23 4.04
CA LYS A 221 9.26 19.60 4.54
C LYS A 221 9.02 19.67 6.05
N PRO A 222 9.98 20.18 6.86
CA PRO A 222 9.82 20.34 8.29
C PRO A 222 8.58 21.19 8.62
N GLY A 223 7.85 20.83 9.66
CA GLY A 223 6.69 21.58 10.16
C GLY A 223 5.39 21.37 9.37
N ILE A 224 5.39 20.52 8.36
CA ILE A 224 4.15 20.14 7.65
C ILE A 224 3.21 19.35 8.56
N TYR A 225 3.74 18.53 9.50
CA TYR A 225 2.94 17.74 10.42
C TYR A 225 2.83 18.43 11.80
N PRO A 226 1.61 18.69 12.32
CA PRO A 226 1.38 19.60 13.46
C PRO A 226 1.97 19.16 14.79
N THR A 227 2.36 17.94 14.97
CA THR A 227 2.85 17.41 16.27
C THR A 227 3.97 16.42 16.06
N GLY A 228 5.22 16.88 15.89
CA GLY A 228 6.42 16.04 16.11
C GLY A 228 6.45 14.63 15.49
N GLY A 229 5.37 14.21 14.88
CA GLY A 229 5.23 12.97 14.16
C GLY A 229 6.06 13.05 12.89
N ASN A 230 7.18 12.33 12.86
CA ASN A 230 7.82 11.98 11.61
C ASN A 230 6.82 11.13 10.82
N HIS A 231 5.99 11.74 9.98
CA HIS A 231 5.32 11.02 8.91
C HIS A 231 6.41 10.52 7.98
N ARG A 232 6.95 9.39 8.33
CA ARG A 232 7.95 8.72 7.53
C ARG A 232 7.24 8.20 6.30
N THR A 233 7.42 8.87 5.16
CA THR A 233 7.01 8.26 3.90
C THR A 233 7.74 6.93 3.73
N ILE A 234 7.12 5.99 3.00
CA ILE A 234 7.79 4.73 2.69
C ILE A 234 9.05 5.01 1.87
N GLU A 235 9.00 6.01 1.01
CA GLU A 235 10.15 6.48 0.23
C GLU A 235 10.94 7.54 0.97
N ILE A 236 12.26 7.50 0.83
CA ILE A 236 13.19 8.57 1.18
C ILE A 236 13.80 9.06 -0.13
N ASP A 237 14.34 10.28 -0.15
CA ASP A 237 15.08 10.75 -1.32
C ASP A 237 16.23 9.80 -1.60
N ASP A 238 16.27 9.29 -2.83
CA ASP A 238 17.47 8.63 -3.34
C ASP A 238 18.45 9.74 -3.71
N ASN A 239 19.53 9.86 -2.96
CA ASN A 239 20.72 10.56 -3.40
C ASN A 239 21.56 9.65 -4.25
#